data_0e31a5e54a475eb1e31f360b8c77aecb
#
_entry.id   0e31a5e54a475eb1e31f360b8c77aecb
#
_cell.length_a   1.000
_cell.length_b   1.000
_cell.length_c   1.000
_cell.angle_alpha   90.00
_cell.angle_beta   90.00
_cell.angle_gamma   90.00
#
_symmetry.space_group_name_H-M   'P 1'
#
loop_
_entity.id
_entity.type
_entity.pdbx_description
1 polymer ?
#
loop_
_entity_poly.entity_id
_entity_poly.type
_entity_poly.pdbx_seq_one_letter_code
_entity_poly.pdbx_strand_id
1 'polypeptide(L)'
;DAMYYYGQNYGLNYGVSLPTIREIASTEGRDHSLAQYLYKQQVRELRLAALHIADPALFTLQEVEMWGEGVINSEVAEEMAFAVLSLSPHLAAIFPTWSSSDNEMLAYAALMAVARRQQTIDAEVVKSIEDIVRRHSSSRIIAQGAVALLSAAAHNAELAIVIKESLTT
;
A
#
# COMPACT_ATOMS: atom_id res chain seq x y z
N ASP A 1 19.84 10.96 -12.16
CA ASP A 1 18.58 10.32 -12.37
C ASP A 1 17.45 11.06 -11.64
N ALA A 2 16.33 11.29 -12.28
CA ALA A 2 15.21 12.08 -11.75
C ALA A 2 14.62 11.47 -10.48
N MET A 3 14.57 10.14 -10.38
CA MET A 3 14.02 9.46 -9.22
C MET A 3 14.90 9.63 -7.99
N TYR A 4 16.19 9.60 -8.15
CA TYR A 4 17.12 9.93 -7.07
C TYR A 4 16.95 11.37 -6.61
N TYR A 5 16.81 12.26 -7.58
CA TYR A 5 16.68 13.68 -7.32
C TYR A 5 15.48 13.98 -6.41
N TYR A 6 14.39 13.22 -6.55
CA TYR A 6 13.20 13.37 -5.73
C TYR A 6 13.21 12.52 -4.45
N GLY A 7 14.38 12.01 -4.08
CA GLY A 7 14.52 11.22 -2.87
C GLY A 7 14.04 9.79 -2.98
N GLN A 8 13.79 9.31 -4.19
CA GLN A 8 13.42 7.92 -4.42
C GLN A 8 14.66 7.05 -4.32
N ASN A 9 14.81 6.35 -3.21
CA ASN A 9 16.03 5.62 -2.92
C ASN A 9 15.90 4.12 -3.21
N TYR A 10 16.25 3.72 -4.41
CA TYR A 10 16.21 2.32 -4.84
C TYR A 10 17.59 1.66 -4.91
N GLY A 11 18.67 2.43 -4.91
CA GLY A 11 19.97 1.96 -5.36
C GLY A 11 20.12 2.25 -6.85
N LEU A 12 19.71 1.31 -7.73
CA LEU A 12 19.73 1.52 -9.17
C LEU A 12 18.31 1.88 -9.67
N ASN A 13 18.28 2.77 -10.65
CA ASN A 13 17.03 3.18 -11.28
C ASN A 13 17.32 3.49 -12.76
N TYR A 14 16.75 2.70 -13.66
CA TYR A 14 16.94 2.83 -15.10
C TYR A 14 15.93 3.75 -15.76
N GLY A 15 15.00 4.31 -15.00
CA GLY A 15 14.03 5.26 -15.50
C GLY A 15 12.94 4.67 -16.39
N VAL A 16 12.69 3.38 -16.30
CA VAL A 16 11.63 2.73 -17.07
C VAL A 16 10.26 3.15 -16.51
N SER A 17 9.34 3.51 -17.39
CA SER A 17 8.00 3.94 -16.96
C SER A 17 7.24 2.81 -16.27
N LEU A 18 6.41 3.18 -15.30
CA LEU A 18 5.62 2.21 -14.55
C LEU A 18 4.68 1.38 -15.46
N PRO A 19 3.97 1.97 -16.44
CA PRO A 19 3.18 1.17 -17.37
C PRO A 19 4.00 0.13 -18.13
N THR A 20 5.23 0.45 -18.52
CA THR A 20 6.12 -0.50 -19.21
C THR A 20 6.53 -1.63 -18.26
N ILE A 21 6.84 -1.31 -16.99
CA ILE A 21 7.18 -2.33 -15.98
C ILE A 21 6.01 -3.28 -15.79
N ARG A 22 4.79 -2.77 -15.67
CA ARG A 22 3.58 -3.58 -15.52
C ARG A 22 3.35 -4.50 -16.71
N GLU A 23 3.57 -3.99 -17.93
CA GLU A 23 3.43 -4.76 -19.16
C GLU A 23 4.42 -5.92 -19.20
N ILE A 24 5.69 -5.65 -18.93
CA ILE A 24 6.72 -6.68 -18.89
C ILE A 24 6.40 -7.73 -17.83
N ALA A 25 6.02 -7.31 -16.64
CA ALA A 25 5.67 -8.22 -15.56
C ALA A 25 4.47 -9.10 -15.92
N SER A 26 3.48 -8.55 -16.63
CA SER A 26 2.29 -9.31 -17.03
C SER A 26 2.62 -10.44 -18.00
N THR A 27 3.67 -10.30 -18.82
CA THR A 27 4.10 -11.38 -19.74
C THR A 27 4.77 -12.52 -18.98
N GLU A 28 5.39 -12.23 -17.85
CA GLU A 28 6.01 -13.26 -17.00
C GLU A 28 4.95 -14.11 -16.30
N GLY A 29 3.85 -13.51 -15.94
CA GLY A 29 2.80 -14.16 -15.17
C GLY A 29 3.17 -14.29 -13.69
N ARG A 30 2.32 -14.96 -12.94
CA ARG A 30 2.50 -15.11 -11.49
C ARG A 30 3.56 -16.18 -11.18
N ASP A 31 4.58 -15.78 -10.45
CA ASP A 31 5.66 -16.66 -9.98
C ASP A 31 6.17 -16.06 -8.67
N HIS A 32 5.63 -16.57 -7.56
CA HIS A 32 5.88 -15.97 -6.25
C HIS A 32 7.35 -16.07 -5.81
N SER A 33 7.99 -17.22 -6.09
CA SER A 33 9.42 -17.39 -5.77
C SER A 33 10.31 -16.40 -6.52
N LEU A 34 10.01 -16.20 -7.81
CA LEU A 34 10.74 -15.22 -8.61
C LEU A 34 10.48 -13.81 -8.07
N ALA A 35 9.24 -13.51 -7.72
CA ALA A 35 8.88 -12.21 -7.16
C ALA A 35 9.64 -11.92 -5.86
N GLN A 36 9.73 -12.90 -4.96
CA GLN A 36 10.49 -12.74 -3.72
C GLN A 36 11.96 -12.41 -4.00
N TYR A 37 12.55 -13.08 -4.98
CA TYR A 37 13.95 -12.83 -5.36
C TYR A 37 14.12 -11.43 -5.94
N LEU A 38 13.26 -11.05 -6.90
CA LEU A 38 13.35 -9.75 -7.57
C LEU A 38 13.12 -8.59 -6.61
N TYR A 39 12.19 -8.74 -5.67
CA TYR A 39 11.84 -7.68 -4.74
C TYR A 39 13.00 -7.28 -3.83
N LYS A 40 13.90 -8.21 -3.53
CA LYS A 40 15.07 -7.98 -2.67
C LYS A 40 16.21 -7.27 -3.38
N GLN A 41 16.14 -7.16 -4.70
CA GLN A 41 17.19 -6.48 -5.46
C GLN A 41 17.09 -4.98 -5.27
N GLN A 42 18.22 -4.29 -5.22
CA GLN A 42 18.25 -2.83 -5.08
C GLN A 42 18.18 -2.18 -6.46
N VAL A 43 17.17 -2.54 -7.23
CA VAL A 43 16.88 -2.02 -8.57
C VAL A 43 15.39 -1.71 -8.63
N ARG A 44 15.06 -0.46 -8.90
CA ARG A 44 13.67 0.02 -8.92
C ARG A 44 12.77 -0.87 -9.79
N GLU A 45 13.17 -1.10 -11.03
CA GLU A 45 12.34 -1.82 -11.99
C GLU A 45 12.08 -3.26 -11.56
N LEU A 46 13.08 -3.92 -10.97
CA LEU A 46 12.93 -5.29 -10.48
C LEU A 46 12.00 -5.35 -9.27
N ARG A 47 12.13 -4.39 -8.35
CA ARG A 47 11.29 -4.33 -7.16
C ARG A 47 9.83 -4.08 -7.53
N LEU A 48 9.57 -3.15 -8.42
CA LEU A 48 8.20 -2.84 -8.84
C LEU A 48 7.61 -3.99 -9.67
N ALA A 49 8.39 -4.59 -10.57
CA ALA A 49 7.93 -5.74 -11.34
C ALA A 49 7.55 -6.91 -10.43
N ALA A 50 8.31 -7.13 -9.37
CA ALA A 50 8.03 -8.20 -8.41
C ALA A 50 6.60 -8.12 -7.86
N LEU A 51 6.09 -6.93 -7.62
CA LEU A 51 4.74 -6.74 -7.07
C LEU A 51 3.65 -7.22 -8.03
N HIS A 52 3.94 -7.24 -9.34
CA HIS A 52 3.00 -7.70 -10.35
C HIS A 52 3.19 -9.19 -10.70
N ILE A 53 4.31 -9.78 -10.30
CA ILE A 53 4.63 -11.20 -10.49
C ILE A 53 4.22 -11.99 -9.25
N ALA A 54 4.20 -11.35 -8.09
CA ALA A 54 3.83 -11.97 -6.81
C ALA A 54 2.38 -12.47 -6.81
N ASP A 55 2.14 -13.53 -6.04
CA ASP A 55 0.79 -14.06 -5.82
C ASP A 55 0.18 -13.41 -4.57
N PRO A 56 -0.84 -12.56 -4.73
CA PRO A 56 -1.48 -11.91 -3.58
C PRO A 56 -2.04 -12.87 -2.54
N ALA A 57 -2.45 -14.07 -2.94
CA ALA A 57 -2.99 -15.08 -2.02
C ALA A 57 -1.96 -15.54 -1.00
N LEU A 58 -0.67 -15.41 -1.31
CA LEU A 58 0.42 -15.82 -0.43
C LEU A 58 0.89 -14.72 0.52
N PHE A 59 0.29 -13.53 0.46
CA PHE A 59 0.62 -12.42 1.36
C PHE A 59 -0.16 -12.57 2.68
N THR A 60 0.25 -13.56 3.47
CA THR A 60 -0.22 -13.74 4.83
C THR A 60 0.42 -12.69 5.74
N LEU A 61 -0.06 -12.59 6.97
CA LEU A 61 0.51 -11.66 7.94
C LEU A 61 2.01 -11.93 8.20
N GLN A 62 2.41 -13.20 8.14
CA GLN A 62 3.82 -13.59 8.29
C GLN A 62 4.64 -13.23 7.06
N GLU A 63 4.14 -13.56 5.88
CA GLU A 63 4.84 -13.30 4.60
C GLU A 63 5.04 -11.81 4.38
N VAL A 64 4.06 -10.99 4.73
CA VAL A 64 4.07 -9.56 4.45
C VAL A 64 5.18 -8.79 5.21
N GLU A 65 5.71 -9.34 6.30
CA GLU A 65 6.80 -8.71 7.04
C GLU A 65 8.02 -8.47 6.15
N MET A 66 8.42 -9.50 5.41
CA MET A 66 9.56 -9.40 4.50
C MET A 66 9.32 -8.35 3.42
N TRP A 67 8.12 -8.31 2.86
CA TRP A 67 7.75 -7.34 1.83
C TRP A 67 7.73 -5.91 2.37
N GLY A 68 7.31 -5.75 3.64
CA GLY A 68 7.29 -4.45 4.29
C GLY A 68 8.64 -3.78 4.37
N GLU A 69 9.71 -4.56 4.52
CA GLU A 69 11.07 -4.02 4.56
C GLU A 69 11.46 -3.31 3.27
N GLY A 70 10.86 -3.67 2.15
CA GLY A 70 11.14 -3.07 0.86
C GLY A 70 10.26 -1.88 0.50
N VAL A 71 9.32 -1.50 1.35
CA VAL A 71 8.43 -0.35 1.09
C VAL A 71 9.15 0.93 1.49
N ILE A 72 10.10 1.33 0.68
CA ILE A 72 11.08 2.39 0.99
C ILE A 72 10.64 3.78 0.55
N ASN A 73 9.58 3.89 -0.24
CA ASN A 73 9.09 5.18 -0.74
C ASN A 73 7.62 5.06 -1.13
N SER A 74 7.02 6.19 -1.53
CA SER A 74 5.61 6.24 -1.87
C SER A 74 5.26 5.45 -3.14
N GLU A 75 6.17 5.37 -4.09
CA GLU A 75 5.93 4.59 -5.31
C GLU A 75 5.76 3.11 -5.01
N VAL A 76 6.66 2.55 -4.20
CA VAL A 76 6.54 1.15 -3.78
C VAL A 76 5.29 0.94 -2.94
N ALA A 77 5.00 1.88 -2.02
CA ALA A 77 3.81 1.78 -1.16
C ALA A 77 2.53 1.73 -1.99
N GLU A 78 2.40 2.59 -3.00
CA GLU A 78 1.22 2.63 -3.86
C GLU A 78 1.11 1.40 -4.74
N GLU A 79 2.20 0.94 -5.34
CA GLU A 79 2.19 -0.29 -6.13
C GLU A 79 1.89 -1.51 -5.27
N MET A 80 2.45 -1.58 -4.07
CA MET A 80 2.15 -2.65 -3.11
C MET A 80 0.65 -2.66 -2.79
N ALA A 81 0.08 -1.51 -2.51
CA ALA A 81 -1.34 -1.39 -2.18
C ALA A 81 -2.22 -1.85 -3.34
N PHE A 82 -1.91 -1.43 -4.56
CA PHE A 82 -2.77 -1.67 -5.72
C PHE A 82 -2.59 -3.04 -6.34
N ALA A 83 -1.35 -3.51 -6.45
CA ALA A 83 -1.06 -4.75 -7.15
C ALA A 83 -1.20 -5.98 -6.25
N VAL A 84 -0.99 -5.83 -4.95
CA VAL A 84 -0.92 -6.96 -4.03
C VAL A 84 -1.93 -6.86 -2.89
N LEU A 85 -1.82 -5.86 -2.01
CA LEU A 85 -2.61 -5.82 -0.78
C LEU A 85 -4.10 -5.73 -1.04
N SER A 86 -4.53 -4.92 -2.00
CA SER A 86 -5.96 -4.80 -2.34
C SER A 86 -6.54 -6.10 -2.89
N LEU A 87 -5.70 -6.99 -3.39
CA LEU A 87 -6.10 -8.28 -3.95
C LEU A 87 -5.89 -9.43 -2.97
N SER A 88 -5.22 -9.18 -1.84
CA SER A 88 -4.92 -10.23 -0.86
C SER A 88 -6.17 -10.61 -0.07
N PRO A 89 -6.45 -11.92 0.09
CA PRO A 89 -7.52 -12.37 0.98
C PRO A 89 -7.19 -12.12 2.46
N HIS A 90 -5.94 -11.72 2.77
CA HIS A 90 -5.48 -11.45 4.14
C HIS A 90 -5.45 -9.97 4.49
N LEU A 91 -6.00 -9.11 3.63
CA LEU A 91 -5.94 -7.65 3.85
C LEU A 91 -6.56 -7.24 5.19
N ALA A 92 -7.66 -7.88 5.59
CA ALA A 92 -8.32 -7.58 6.86
C ALA A 92 -7.41 -7.82 8.06
N ALA A 93 -6.50 -8.79 7.98
CA ALA A 93 -5.52 -9.08 9.03
C ALA A 93 -4.29 -8.15 8.92
N ILE A 94 -3.88 -7.81 7.70
CA ILE A 94 -2.70 -6.99 7.45
C ILE A 94 -2.96 -5.53 7.83
N PHE A 95 -4.14 -5.02 7.55
CA PHE A 95 -4.47 -3.60 7.76
C PHE A 95 -4.20 -3.13 9.20
N PRO A 96 -4.69 -3.80 10.26
CA PRO A 96 -4.42 -3.32 11.62
C PRO A 96 -2.94 -3.26 11.96
N THR A 97 -2.16 -4.20 11.45
CA THR A 97 -0.72 -4.28 11.72
C THR A 97 0.04 -3.16 11.02
N TRP A 98 -0.19 -2.99 9.73
CA TRP A 98 0.53 -1.99 8.94
C TRP A 98 0.05 -0.57 9.23
N SER A 99 -1.26 -0.39 9.41
CA SER A 99 -1.80 0.95 9.67
C SER A 99 -1.40 1.50 11.03
N SER A 100 -1.12 0.64 12.00
CA SER A 100 -0.66 1.05 13.33
C SER A 100 0.86 1.14 13.44
N SER A 101 1.58 0.89 12.36
CA SER A 101 3.04 0.95 12.34
C SER A 101 3.54 2.39 12.47
N ASP A 102 4.68 2.56 13.12
CA ASP A 102 5.40 3.83 13.14
C ASP A 102 6.06 4.14 11.80
N ASN A 103 6.17 3.14 10.92
CA ASN A 103 6.68 3.33 9.57
C ASN A 103 5.59 3.96 8.69
N GLU A 104 5.82 5.21 8.30
CA GLU A 104 4.89 6.00 7.51
C GLU A 104 4.47 5.32 6.21
N MET A 105 5.41 4.67 5.53
CA MET A 105 5.13 4.04 4.23
C MET A 105 4.25 2.80 4.38
N LEU A 106 4.42 2.04 5.46
CA LEU A 106 3.55 0.88 5.71
C LEU A 106 2.12 1.33 6.03
N ALA A 107 1.98 2.36 6.87
CA ALA A 107 0.67 2.91 7.21
C ALA A 107 -0.02 3.47 5.97
N TYR A 108 0.73 4.16 5.11
CA TYR A 108 0.21 4.70 3.87
C TYR A 108 -0.26 3.59 2.92
N ALA A 109 0.56 2.56 2.74
CA ALA A 109 0.19 1.42 1.89
C ALA A 109 -1.09 0.74 2.37
N ALA A 110 -1.25 0.59 3.69
CA ALA A 110 -2.45 0.00 4.28
C ALA A 110 -3.70 0.83 3.99
N LEU A 111 -3.60 2.15 4.18
CA LEU A 111 -4.71 3.07 3.89
C LEU A 111 -5.13 3.00 2.43
N MET A 112 -4.15 3.02 1.52
CA MET A 112 -4.41 3.00 0.08
C MET A 112 -5.00 1.66 -0.37
N ALA A 113 -4.54 0.55 0.21
CA ALA A 113 -5.05 -0.78 -0.13
C ALA A 113 -6.53 -0.92 0.24
N VAL A 114 -6.90 -0.50 1.45
CA VAL A 114 -8.28 -0.58 1.92
C VAL A 114 -9.18 0.41 1.17
N ALA A 115 -8.66 1.60 0.87
CA ALA A 115 -9.39 2.57 0.05
C ALA A 115 -9.76 2.01 -1.32
N ARG A 116 -8.90 1.18 -1.89
CA ARG A 116 -9.13 0.56 -3.20
C ARG A 116 -10.11 -0.62 -3.13
N ARG A 117 -10.20 -1.28 -1.97
CA ARG A 117 -11.07 -2.45 -1.80
C ARG A 117 -12.19 -2.12 -0.82
N GLN A 118 -13.22 -1.48 -1.33
CA GLN A 118 -14.31 -0.93 -0.52
C GLN A 118 -15.00 -1.96 0.37
N GLN A 119 -15.04 -3.23 -0.04
CA GLN A 119 -15.66 -4.30 0.74
C GLN A 119 -14.99 -4.51 2.10
N THR A 120 -13.75 -4.06 2.27
CA THR A 120 -13.01 -4.21 3.54
C THR A 120 -13.21 -3.02 4.47
N ILE A 121 -13.90 -1.97 4.03
CA ILE A 121 -14.11 -0.78 4.84
C ILE A 121 -15.33 -1.00 5.74
N ASP A 122 -15.12 -1.01 7.05
CA ASP A 122 -16.17 -1.08 8.04
C ASP A 122 -16.03 0.10 9.02
N ALA A 123 -16.91 0.15 10.01
CA ALA A 123 -16.91 1.24 11.00
C ALA A 123 -15.61 1.29 11.81
N GLU A 124 -15.01 0.13 12.12
CA GLU A 124 -13.75 0.08 12.87
C GLU A 124 -12.58 0.64 12.06
N VAL A 125 -12.55 0.33 10.77
CA VAL A 125 -11.54 0.89 9.85
C VAL A 125 -11.67 2.41 9.81
N VAL A 126 -12.88 2.93 9.64
CA VAL A 126 -13.13 4.38 9.63
C VAL A 126 -12.68 5.03 10.94
N LYS A 127 -13.03 4.44 12.07
CA LYS A 127 -12.64 4.96 13.38
C LYS A 127 -11.14 4.93 13.62
N SER A 128 -10.44 3.97 13.03
CA SER A 128 -8.98 3.87 13.17
C SER A 128 -8.22 5.02 12.51
N ILE A 129 -8.84 5.70 11.56
CA ILE A 129 -8.19 6.79 10.80
C ILE A 129 -7.70 7.89 11.73
N GLU A 130 -8.47 8.24 12.74
CA GLU A 130 -8.08 9.29 13.69
C GLU A 130 -6.76 8.95 14.39
N ASP A 131 -6.61 7.72 14.86
CA ASP A 131 -5.38 7.29 15.53
C ASP A 131 -4.20 7.23 14.58
N ILE A 132 -4.43 6.82 13.33
CA ILE A 132 -3.40 6.75 12.30
C ILE A 132 -2.88 8.15 11.99
N VAL A 133 -3.78 9.11 11.76
CA VAL A 133 -3.42 10.49 11.47
C VAL A 133 -2.69 11.12 12.66
N ARG A 134 -3.14 10.85 13.87
CA ARG A 134 -2.52 11.38 15.08
C ARG A 134 -1.11 10.84 15.27
N ARG A 135 -0.89 9.56 14.98
CA ARG A 135 0.43 8.91 15.06
C ARG A 135 1.43 9.54 14.09
N HIS A 136 0.94 9.97 12.94
CA HIS A 136 1.75 10.55 11.86
C HIS A 136 1.31 12.00 11.58
N SER A 137 1.19 12.82 12.63
CA SER A 137 0.55 14.13 12.56
C SER A 137 1.22 15.13 11.61
N SER A 138 2.50 14.94 11.31
CA SER A 138 3.22 15.81 10.37
C SER A 138 3.32 15.22 8.96
N SER A 139 2.73 14.06 8.71
CA SER A 139 2.85 13.37 7.43
C SER A 139 1.76 13.78 6.45
N ARG A 140 2.17 14.43 5.37
CA ARG A 140 1.25 14.80 4.28
C ARG A 140 0.73 13.56 3.55
N ILE A 141 1.57 12.55 3.38
CA ILE A 141 1.17 11.35 2.64
C ILE A 141 0.13 10.54 3.41
N ILE A 142 0.27 10.46 4.73
CA ILE A 142 -0.74 9.81 5.57
C ILE A 142 -2.07 10.57 5.48
N ALA A 143 -2.03 11.90 5.49
CA ALA A 143 -3.23 12.70 5.32
C ALA A 143 -3.90 12.40 3.97
N GLN A 144 -3.12 12.27 2.91
CA GLN A 144 -3.63 11.91 1.59
C GLN A 144 -4.29 10.52 1.60
N GLY A 145 -3.64 9.55 2.24
CA GLY A 145 -4.18 8.21 2.38
C GLY A 145 -5.48 8.19 3.19
N ALA A 146 -5.54 8.98 4.26
CA ALA A 146 -6.74 9.11 5.08
C ALA A 146 -7.90 9.71 4.27
N VAL A 147 -7.64 10.74 3.47
CA VAL A 147 -8.66 11.34 2.60
C VAL A 147 -9.15 10.31 1.57
N ALA A 148 -8.23 9.55 0.96
CA ALA A 148 -8.62 8.51 0.00
C ALA A 148 -9.54 7.48 0.65
N LEU A 149 -9.22 7.04 1.87
CA LEU A 149 -10.03 6.07 2.59
C LEU A 149 -11.40 6.64 2.97
N LEU A 150 -11.45 7.87 3.49
CA LEU A 150 -12.70 8.53 3.84
C LEU A 150 -13.58 8.74 2.59
N SER A 151 -12.99 9.12 1.47
CA SER A 151 -13.72 9.28 0.21
C SER A 151 -14.34 7.96 -0.25
N ALA A 152 -13.59 6.87 -0.15
CA ALA A 152 -14.10 5.55 -0.51
C ALA A 152 -15.22 5.12 0.45
N ALA A 153 -15.06 5.36 1.74
CA ALA A 153 -16.05 5.02 2.77
C ALA A 153 -17.35 5.81 2.60
N ALA A 154 -17.26 7.05 2.18
CA ALA A 154 -18.41 7.93 2.02
C ALA A 154 -19.41 7.45 0.95
N HIS A 155 -19.02 6.54 0.07
CA HIS A 155 -19.93 5.92 -0.89
C HIS A 155 -20.91 4.95 -0.24
N ASN A 156 -20.65 4.52 1.00
CA ASN A 156 -21.55 3.68 1.78
C ASN A 156 -22.32 4.57 2.76
N ALA A 157 -23.66 4.55 2.68
CA ALA A 157 -24.52 5.42 3.47
C ALA A 157 -24.31 5.26 4.98
N GLU A 158 -24.15 4.02 5.46
CA GLU A 158 -23.93 3.75 6.89
C GLU A 158 -22.59 4.30 7.36
N LEU A 159 -21.55 4.15 6.53
CA LEU A 159 -20.20 4.66 6.86
C LEU A 159 -20.16 6.18 6.77
N ALA A 160 -20.93 6.78 5.87
CA ALA A 160 -21.03 8.23 5.79
C ALA A 160 -21.57 8.83 7.10
N ILE A 161 -22.48 8.13 7.75
CA ILE A 161 -23.02 8.53 9.07
C ILE A 161 -21.89 8.45 10.11
N VAL A 162 -21.12 7.38 10.13
CA VAL A 162 -20.01 7.20 11.06
C VAL A 162 -18.99 8.33 10.90
N ILE A 163 -18.64 8.68 9.66
CA ILE A 163 -17.71 9.78 9.37
C ILE A 163 -18.26 11.09 9.93
N LYS A 164 -19.52 11.39 9.67
CA LYS A 164 -20.16 12.60 10.11
C LYS A 164 -20.17 12.72 11.64
N GLU A 165 -20.48 11.64 12.34
CA GLU A 165 -20.46 11.60 13.79
C GLU A 165 -19.06 11.85 14.35
N SER A 166 -18.03 11.27 13.72
CA SER A 166 -16.64 11.47 14.12
C SER A 166 -16.18 12.92 13.99
N LEU A 167 -16.66 13.60 12.96
CA LEU A 167 -16.30 15.01 12.72
C LEU A 167 -17.00 15.98 13.66
N THR A 168 -18.12 15.56 14.28
CA THR A 168 -18.89 16.43 15.18
C THR A 168 -18.55 16.25 16.65
N THR A 169 -17.69 15.29 16.97
CA THR A 169 -17.18 15.06 18.32
C THR A 169 -15.75 15.54 18.45
#